data_4c251189b8a8a50f558f40b4b6aa4295
#
_entry.id   4c251189b8a8a50f558f40b4b6aa4295
#
_cell.length_a   1.000
_cell.length_b   1.000
_cell.length_c   1.000
_cell.angle_alpha   90.00
_cell.angle_beta   90.00
_cell.angle_gamma   90.00
#
_symmetry.space_group_name_H-M   'P 1'
#
loop_
_entity.id
_entity.type
_entity.pdbx_description
1 polymer ?
#
loop_
_entity_poly.entity_id
_entity_poly.type
_entity_poly.pdbx_seq_one_letter_code
_entity_poly.pdbx_strand_id
1 'polypeptide(L)'
;MIAGLFSSVDRANGEGGGHVAGMRIAGVVSGNDGDLTGVSASGVYNYVTENLLNGVSLSWGLNVIGGRLNGFSAAGLYNFAGSNGRLAVQFGAFNNLDRYDPTGTVVQVGWYNRAAEQVIPFLNVRGISNLFERPLRRLRGKSG
;
A
#
# COMPACT_ATOMS: atom_id res chain seq x y z
N MET A 1 -4.97 12.80 12.73
CA MET A 1 -5.92 12.36 13.76
C MET A 1 -5.23 11.35 14.66
N ILE A 2 -5.28 11.50 15.94
CA ILE A 2 -4.78 10.53 16.93
C ILE A 2 -6.02 10.06 17.70
N ALA A 3 -6.29 8.76 17.70
CA ALA A 3 -7.40 8.17 18.41
C ALA A 3 -6.88 7.15 19.43
N GLY A 4 -7.64 6.89 20.47
CA GLY A 4 -7.30 5.89 21.48
C GLY A 4 -7.25 4.47 20.90
N LEU A 5 -8.24 3.63 21.22
CA LEU A 5 -8.24 2.23 20.74
C LEU A 5 -8.61 2.11 19.27
N PHE A 6 -9.59 2.88 18.80
CA PHE A 6 -10.13 2.76 17.45
C PHE A 6 -10.15 4.11 16.73
N SER A 7 -9.87 4.08 15.44
CA SER A 7 -10.04 5.21 14.54
C SER A 7 -10.63 4.71 13.22
N SER A 8 -11.79 5.23 12.86
CA SER A 8 -12.35 5.01 11.53
C SER A 8 -12.77 6.33 10.88
N VAL A 9 -12.72 6.37 9.56
CA VAL A 9 -13.34 7.41 8.76
C VAL A 9 -14.27 6.69 7.80
N ASP A 10 -15.56 6.84 8.06
CA ASP A 10 -16.60 6.26 7.25
C ASP A 10 -17.07 7.24 6.18
N ARG A 11 -17.68 6.72 5.12
CA ARG A 11 -18.35 7.54 4.11
C ARG A 11 -19.50 8.34 4.74
N ALA A 12 -19.45 9.64 4.62
CA ALA A 12 -20.63 10.46 4.84
C ALA A 12 -21.51 10.39 3.57
N ASN A 13 -22.70 9.82 3.72
CA ASN A 13 -23.80 9.90 2.74
C ASN A 13 -23.52 9.43 1.28
N GLY A 14 -23.13 8.17 1.08
CA GLY A 14 -23.41 7.45 -0.19
C GLY A 14 -22.78 7.95 -1.50
N GLU A 15 -22.06 9.04 -1.50
CA GLU A 15 -21.38 9.58 -2.68
C GLU A 15 -19.87 9.39 -2.56
N GLY A 16 -19.27 8.80 -3.59
CA GLY A 16 -17.86 8.54 -3.87
C GLY A 16 -16.89 8.45 -2.69
N GLY A 17 -16.00 7.47 -2.68
CA GLY A 17 -15.04 7.22 -1.60
C GLY A 17 -14.38 8.47 -1.07
N GLY A 18 -14.44 8.69 0.25
CA GLY A 18 -13.82 9.84 0.90
C GLY A 18 -12.30 9.79 0.74
N HIS A 19 -11.71 10.90 0.30
CA HIS A 19 -10.25 11.02 0.28
C HIS A 19 -9.76 11.58 1.62
N VAL A 20 -8.93 10.82 2.32
CA VAL A 20 -8.29 11.25 3.56
C VAL A 20 -6.82 11.59 3.29
N ALA A 21 -6.45 12.83 3.57
CA ALA A 21 -5.06 13.26 3.51
C ALA A 21 -4.55 13.56 4.93
N GLY A 22 -3.36 13.05 5.28
CA GLY A 22 -2.73 13.34 6.55
C GLY A 22 -2.26 12.13 7.34
N MET A 23 -2.29 12.22 8.66
CA MET A 23 -1.79 11.18 9.57
C MET A 23 -2.90 10.65 10.47
N ARG A 24 -2.95 9.33 10.59
CA ARG A 24 -3.86 8.60 11.47
C ARG A 24 -3.08 7.62 12.33
N ILE A 25 -3.34 7.64 13.63
CA ILE A 25 -2.75 6.69 14.58
C ILE A 25 -3.86 6.18 15.48
N ALA A 26 -3.94 4.87 15.62
CA ALA A 26 -4.87 4.19 16.51
C ALA A 26 -4.15 3.15 17.37
N GLY A 27 -4.58 2.97 18.60
CA GLY A 27 -3.97 2.00 19.51
C GLY A 27 -4.17 0.56 19.06
N VAL A 28 -5.33 0.21 18.52
CA VAL A 28 -5.66 -1.17 18.12
C VAL A 28 -6.05 -1.25 16.65
N VAL A 29 -7.11 -0.56 16.24
CA VAL A 29 -7.65 -0.64 14.88
C VAL A 29 -7.73 0.72 14.24
N SER A 30 -7.18 0.85 13.04
CA SER A 30 -7.34 2.02 12.17
C SER A 30 -8.06 1.60 10.89
N GLY A 31 -9.11 2.32 10.52
CA GLY A 31 -9.89 2.04 9.33
C GLY A 31 -10.13 3.29 8.48
N ASN A 32 -10.04 3.14 7.18
CA ASN A 32 -10.39 4.17 6.20
C ASN A 32 -11.27 3.59 5.12
N ASP A 33 -12.46 4.13 4.99
CA ASP A 33 -13.38 3.81 3.90
C ASP A 33 -13.19 4.84 2.77
N GLY A 34 -12.38 4.47 1.78
CA GLY A 34 -12.00 5.32 0.67
C GLY A 34 -10.48 5.39 0.50
N ASP A 35 -10.02 6.41 -0.23
CA ASP A 35 -8.60 6.64 -0.52
C ASP A 35 -7.87 7.27 0.67
N LEU A 36 -6.63 6.86 0.88
CA LEU A 36 -5.73 7.44 1.86
C LEU A 36 -4.45 7.97 1.22
N THR A 37 -4.14 9.24 1.50
CA THR A 37 -2.82 9.83 1.21
C THR A 37 -2.18 10.26 2.52
N GLY A 38 -0.99 9.75 2.83
CA GLY A 38 -0.27 10.09 4.05
C GLY A 38 0.09 8.87 4.90
N VAL A 39 -0.09 8.95 6.21
CA VAL A 39 0.34 7.90 7.14
C VAL A 39 -0.85 7.33 7.91
N SER A 40 -0.97 6.01 7.93
CA SER A 40 -1.87 5.28 8.82
C SER A 40 -1.09 4.29 9.67
N ALA A 41 -1.27 4.34 10.97
CA ALA A 41 -0.62 3.41 11.90
C ALA A 41 -1.62 2.85 12.92
N SER A 42 -1.50 1.56 13.22
CA SER A 42 -2.30 0.91 14.24
C SER A 42 -1.52 -0.18 14.99
N GLY A 43 -1.98 -0.49 16.19
CA GLY A 43 -1.36 -1.55 16.99
C GLY A 43 -1.61 -2.96 16.45
N VAL A 44 -2.80 -3.28 15.96
CA VAL A 44 -3.15 -4.65 15.56
C VAL A 44 -3.61 -4.75 14.11
N TYR A 45 -4.58 -3.93 13.72
CA TYR A 45 -5.21 -4.04 12.43
C TYR A 45 -5.38 -2.68 11.77
N ASN A 46 -4.88 -2.56 10.54
CA ASN A 46 -5.04 -1.38 9.73
C ASN A 46 -5.68 -1.75 8.39
N TYR A 47 -6.72 -1.02 7.99
CA TYR A 47 -7.33 -1.24 6.69
C TYR A 47 -7.63 0.06 5.95
N VAL A 48 -7.50 -0.02 4.64
CA VAL A 48 -7.89 1.00 3.66
C VAL A 48 -8.73 0.28 2.62
N THR A 49 -10.00 0.63 2.51
CA THR A 49 -10.93 -0.10 1.60
C THR A 49 -10.62 0.13 0.14
N GLU A 50 -10.21 1.32 -0.24
CA GLU A 50 -9.86 1.67 -1.61
C GLU A 50 -8.33 1.74 -1.80
N ASN A 51 -7.77 2.92 -2.06
CA ASN A 51 -6.38 3.01 -2.43
C ASN A 51 -5.52 3.68 -1.35
N LEU A 52 -4.31 3.19 -1.16
CA LEU A 52 -3.24 3.94 -0.48
C LEU A 52 -2.45 4.68 -1.54
N LEU A 53 -2.68 5.98 -1.63
CA LEU A 53 -2.06 6.87 -2.60
C LEU A 53 -0.89 7.62 -1.96
N ASN A 54 0.34 7.34 -2.40
CA ASN A 54 1.56 8.03 -1.96
C ASN A 54 1.68 8.10 -0.42
N GLY A 55 1.63 6.94 0.23
CA GLY A 55 1.56 6.92 1.68
C GLY A 55 2.26 5.75 2.34
N VAL A 56 2.11 5.73 3.67
CA VAL A 56 2.68 4.71 4.56
C VAL A 56 1.58 4.11 5.41
N SER A 57 1.49 2.80 5.44
CA SER A 57 0.54 2.05 6.25
C SER A 57 1.28 1.06 7.15
N LEU A 58 1.11 1.19 8.46
CA LEU A 58 1.85 0.42 9.46
C LEU A 58 0.91 -0.30 10.41
N SER A 59 1.21 -1.56 10.72
CA SER A 59 0.50 -2.35 11.74
C SER A 59 1.41 -3.41 12.34
N TRP A 60 1.24 -3.73 13.61
CA TRP A 60 1.92 -4.90 14.19
C TRP A 60 1.34 -6.24 13.71
N GLY A 61 0.06 -6.33 13.49
CA GLY A 61 -0.61 -7.55 13.06
C GLY A 61 -0.87 -7.57 11.55
N LEU A 62 -2.01 -7.01 11.16
CA LEU A 62 -2.55 -7.12 9.81
C LEU A 62 -2.69 -5.75 9.15
N ASN A 63 -2.32 -5.67 7.91
CA ASN A 63 -2.48 -4.48 7.09
C ASN A 63 -3.17 -4.85 5.77
N VAL A 64 -4.32 -4.27 5.51
CA VAL A 64 -5.16 -4.60 4.36
C VAL A 64 -5.47 -3.34 3.56
N ILE A 65 -5.10 -3.35 2.29
CA ILE A 65 -5.41 -2.31 1.32
C ILE A 65 -6.24 -2.97 0.21
N GLY A 66 -7.54 -2.68 0.18
CA GLY A 66 -8.47 -3.32 -0.76
C GLY A 66 -8.19 -3.01 -2.22
N GLY A 67 -7.75 -1.81 -2.51
CA GLY A 67 -7.43 -1.35 -3.87
C GLY A 67 -5.93 -1.29 -4.15
N ARG A 68 -5.47 -0.14 -4.62
CA ARG A 68 -4.11 0.05 -5.09
C ARG A 68 -3.16 0.54 -3.99
N LEU A 69 -2.05 -0.17 -3.81
CA LEU A 69 -0.93 0.28 -2.99
C LEU A 69 0.06 1.09 -3.85
N ASN A 70 0.22 2.37 -3.53
CA ASN A 70 1.29 3.20 -4.06
C ASN A 70 2.02 3.84 -2.89
N GLY A 71 3.09 3.21 -2.42
CA GLY A 71 3.83 3.61 -1.25
C GLY A 71 4.34 2.41 -0.45
N PHE A 72 4.35 2.55 0.86
CA PHE A 72 4.92 1.58 1.79
C PHE A 72 3.85 0.99 2.72
N SER A 73 3.83 -0.32 2.85
CA SER A 73 2.96 -1.06 3.76
C SER A 73 3.78 -2.04 4.60
N ALA A 74 3.74 -1.90 5.92
CA ALA A 74 4.41 -2.82 6.81
C ALA A 74 3.45 -3.42 7.85
N ALA A 75 3.53 -4.73 8.01
CA ALA A 75 2.79 -5.46 9.04
C ALA A 75 3.68 -6.52 9.68
N GLY A 76 3.50 -6.78 10.96
CA GLY A 76 4.25 -7.84 11.63
C GLY A 76 3.91 -9.23 11.08
N LEU A 77 2.65 -9.49 10.75
CA LEU A 77 2.19 -10.78 10.27
C LEU A 77 1.80 -10.75 8.79
N TYR A 78 0.78 -9.99 8.41
CA TYR A 78 0.19 -10.11 7.09
C TYR A 78 -0.09 -8.76 6.45
N ASN A 79 0.43 -8.58 5.23
CA ASN A 79 0.14 -7.48 4.34
C ASN A 79 -0.68 -7.95 3.14
N PHE A 80 -1.78 -7.29 2.87
CA PHE A 80 -2.56 -7.48 1.66
C PHE A 80 -2.70 -6.18 0.89
N ALA A 81 -2.56 -6.26 -0.43
CA ALA A 81 -2.94 -5.19 -1.34
C ALA A 81 -3.65 -5.77 -2.57
N GLY A 82 -4.71 -5.13 -3.03
CA GLY A 82 -5.46 -5.56 -4.21
C GLY A 82 -4.65 -5.43 -5.49
N SER A 83 -3.85 -4.38 -5.62
CA SER A 83 -2.93 -4.18 -6.76
C SER A 83 -1.79 -3.24 -6.39
N ASN A 84 -0.76 -3.15 -7.25
CA ASN A 84 0.28 -2.14 -7.11
C ASN A 84 -0.02 -0.87 -7.92
N GLY A 85 0.47 0.26 -7.41
CA GLY A 85 0.63 1.49 -8.15
C GLY A 85 2.02 1.59 -8.80
N ARG A 86 2.56 2.80 -8.88
CA ARG A 86 3.90 3.04 -9.46
C ARG A 86 5.02 2.38 -8.65
N LEU A 87 4.88 2.42 -7.33
CA LEU A 87 5.80 1.77 -6.39
C LEU A 87 4.98 1.19 -5.24
N ALA A 88 5.04 -0.11 -5.05
CA ALA A 88 4.44 -0.81 -3.92
C ALA A 88 5.53 -1.55 -3.15
N VAL A 89 5.73 -1.18 -1.90
CA VAL A 89 6.67 -1.82 -1.00
C VAL A 89 5.89 -2.47 0.14
N GLN A 90 6.05 -3.78 0.31
CA GLN A 90 5.43 -4.53 1.41
C GLN A 90 6.50 -5.19 2.27
N PHE A 91 6.37 -5.01 3.58
CA PHE A 91 7.27 -5.60 4.57
C PHE A 91 6.46 -6.34 5.64
N GLY A 92 6.69 -7.64 5.80
CA GLY A 92 5.96 -8.45 6.77
C GLY A 92 6.23 -9.94 6.60
N ALA A 93 5.80 -10.77 7.57
CA ALA A 93 6.00 -12.22 7.46
C ALA A 93 5.34 -12.77 6.18
N PHE A 94 4.11 -12.36 5.91
CA PHE A 94 3.35 -12.76 4.72
C PHE A 94 2.91 -11.51 3.94
N ASN A 95 3.36 -11.39 2.70
CA ASN A 95 2.98 -10.30 1.81
C ASN A 95 2.20 -10.86 0.62
N ASN A 96 1.02 -10.30 0.38
CA ASN A 96 0.13 -10.71 -0.71
C ASN A 96 -0.30 -9.50 -1.53
N LEU A 97 0.01 -9.54 -2.82
CA LEU A 97 -0.48 -8.63 -3.83
C LEU A 97 -1.35 -9.43 -4.80
N ASP A 98 -2.65 -9.15 -4.84
CA ASP A 98 -3.60 -9.94 -5.62
C ASP A 98 -3.38 -9.77 -7.13
N ARG A 99 -3.24 -8.54 -7.60
CA ARG A 99 -3.02 -8.21 -9.01
C ARG A 99 -1.75 -7.41 -9.21
N TYR A 100 -0.93 -7.85 -10.16
CA TYR A 100 0.29 -7.14 -10.54
C TYR A 100 0.08 -6.27 -11.77
N ASP A 101 0.30 -4.97 -11.62
CA ASP A 101 0.36 -4.01 -12.73
C ASP A 101 1.82 -3.92 -13.23
N PRO A 102 2.12 -4.37 -14.46
CA PRO A 102 3.48 -4.37 -14.99
C PRO A 102 4.07 -2.98 -15.23
N THR A 103 3.27 -1.92 -15.19
CA THR A 103 3.75 -0.54 -15.30
C THR A 103 4.36 0.00 -14.01
N GLY A 104 4.15 -0.68 -12.90
CA GLY A 104 4.69 -0.33 -11.60
C GLY A 104 5.83 -1.23 -11.15
N THR A 105 6.39 -0.88 -10.00
CA THR A 105 7.42 -1.66 -9.31
C THR A 105 6.86 -2.20 -8.00
N VAL A 106 7.16 -3.46 -7.72
CA VAL A 106 6.79 -4.14 -6.48
C VAL A 106 8.04 -4.64 -5.78
N VAL A 107 8.14 -4.35 -4.50
CA VAL A 107 9.15 -4.91 -3.59
C VAL A 107 8.45 -5.53 -2.40
N GLN A 108 8.66 -6.80 -2.17
CA GLN A 108 8.10 -7.51 -1.03
C GLN A 108 9.23 -8.19 -0.24
N VAL A 109 9.27 -7.95 1.06
CA VAL A 109 10.25 -8.54 1.97
C VAL A 109 9.52 -9.31 3.07
N GLY A 110 9.76 -10.62 3.17
CA GLY A 110 9.10 -11.47 4.14
C GLY A 110 9.30 -12.96 3.85
N TRP A 111 8.84 -13.81 4.74
CA TRP A 111 8.95 -15.26 4.58
C TRP A 111 8.17 -15.77 3.36
N TYR A 112 7.01 -15.18 3.10
CA TYR A 112 6.16 -15.52 1.99
C TYR A 112 5.73 -14.25 1.25
N ASN A 113 6.10 -14.15 -0.02
CA ASN A 113 5.78 -13.01 -0.86
C ASN A 113 5.05 -13.51 -2.10
N ARG A 114 3.80 -13.08 -2.27
CA ARG A 114 3.00 -13.37 -3.44
C ARG A 114 2.67 -12.09 -4.21
N ALA A 115 2.96 -12.09 -5.50
CA ALA A 115 2.52 -11.03 -6.41
C ALA A 115 1.81 -11.67 -7.61
N ALA A 116 0.50 -11.54 -7.65
CA ALA A 116 -0.41 -12.26 -8.53
C ALA A 116 -0.21 -13.79 -8.38
N GLU A 117 0.21 -14.48 -9.44
CA GLU A 117 0.41 -15.94 -9.43
C GLU A 117 1.79 -16.37 -8.95
N GLN A 118 2.73 -15.44 -8.81
CA GLN A 118 4.11 -15.76 -8.47
C GLN A 118 4.36 -15.65 -6.98
N VAL A 119 4.93 -16.71 -6.41
CA VAL A 119 5.35 -16.79 -5.01
C VAL A 119 6.88 -16.87 -4.94
N ILE A 120 7.50 -15.94 -4.24
CA ILE A 120 8.95 -15.90 -4.01
C ILE A 120 9.20 -15.65 -2.53
N PRO A 121 9.89 -16.56 -1.82
CA PRO A 121 10.23 -16.34 -0.42
C PRO A 121 11.32 -15.28 -0.25
N PHE A 122 11.38 -14.69 0.91
CA PHE A 122 12.34 -13.70 1.40
C PHE A 122 12.30 -12.35 0.70
N LEU A 123 12.59 -12.29 -0.58
CA LEU A 123 12.63 -11.05 -1.35
C LEU A 123 12.01 -11.25 -2.74
N ASN A 124 10.95 -10.52 -3.03
CA ASN A 124 10.33 -10.48 -4.34
C ASN A 124 10.41 -9.05 -4.91
N VAL A 125 11.09 -8.89 -6.03
CA VAL A 125 11.22 -7.59 -6.72
C VAL A 125 10.75 -7.75 -8.16
N ARG A 126 9.78 -6.92 -8.56
CA ARG A 126 9.22 -6.93 -9.92
C ARG A 126 9.14 -5.53 -10.49
N GLY A 127 9.36 -5.40 -11.80
CA GLY A 127 9.21 -4.14 -12.52
C GLY A 127 10.27 -3.08 -12.19
N ILE A 128 11.45 -3.48 -11.71
CA ILE A 128 12.52 -2.55 -11.33
C ILE A 128 13.00 -1.68 -12.49
N SER A 129 12.94 -2.19 -13.72
CA SER A 129 13.26 -1.45 -14.95
C SER A 129 12.41 -0.18 -15.10
N ASN A 130 11.16 -0.22 -14.64
CA ASN A 130 10.24 0.91 -14.72
C ASN A 130 10.69 2.13 -13.90
N LEU A 131 11.53 1.93 -12.87
CA LEU A 131 12.08 3.03 -12.07
C LEU A 131 13.17 3.80 -12.83
N PHE A 132 13.91 3.12 -13.72
CA PHE A 132 15.07 3.67 -14.41
C PHE A 132 14.76 4.16 -15.83
N GLU A 133 13.80 3.57 -16.53
CA GLU A 133 13.52 3.92 -17.93
C GLU A 133 12.75 5.24 -18.09
N ARG A 134 11.92 5.63 -17.13
CA ARG A 134 11.11 6.86 -17.23
C ARG A 134 11.89 8.18 -17.27
N PRO A 135 12.94 8.39 -16.47
CA PRO A 135 13.74 9.62 -16.57
C PRO A 135 14.48 9.74 -17.89
N LEU A 136 14.92 8.63 -18.49
CA LEU A 136 15.67 8.64 -19.75
C LEU A 136 14.78 9.00 -20.96
N ARG A 137 13.52 8.60 -20.98
CA ARG A 137 12.58 8.99 -22.04
C ARG A 137 12.26 10.50 -22.04
N ARG A 138 12.22 11.14 -20.86
CA ARG A 138 12.01 12.59 -20.75
C ARG A 138 13.20 13.42 -21.29
N LEU A 139 14.40 12.90 -21.17
CA LEU A 139 15.60 13.57 -21.69
C LEU A 139 15.71 13.42 -23.22
N ARG A 140 15.27 12.31 -23.78
CA ARG A 140 15.31 12.03 -25.22
C ARG A 140 14.27 12.80 -26.03
N GLY A 141 13.18 13.22 -25.43
CA GLY A 141 12.09 14.00 -26.07
C GLY A 141 12.32 15.52 -26.13
N LYS A 142 13.47 16.04 -25.62
CA LYS A 142 13.80 17.48 -25.64
C LYS A 142 14.90 17.87 -26.65
N SER A 143 15.37 16.94 -27.46
CA SER A 143 16.37 17.19 -28.51
C SER A 143 15.78 16.94 -29.90
N GLY A 144 14.67 17.62 -30.16
CA GLY A 144 14.02 17.66 -31.47
C GLY A 144 13.46 19.06 -31.73
#